data_672c3c15433d4e0918faf8412685b4cc
#
_entry.id   672c3c15433d4e0918faf8412685b4cc
#
_cell.length_a   1.000
_cell.length_b   1.000
_cell.length_c   1.000
_cell.angle_alpha   90.00
_cell.angle_beta   90.00
_cell.angle_gamma   90.00
#
_symmetry.space_group_name_H-M   'P 1'
#
loop_
_entity.id
_entity.type
_entity.pdbx_description
1 polymer ?
#
loop_
_entity_poly.entity_id
_entity_poly.type
_entity_poly.pdbx_seq_one_letter_code
_entity_poly.pdbx_strand_id
1 'polypeptide(L)'
;MNIRNIAIIAHVDHGKTTLVDKMMLAGHLFRDNQAKGELMLDNNDLERELGITILSKNVSIVYKDTKINIIDTPGHSDFGGEVERVLNMADGCILLVDAFEGPMPQTRFVLQKALQIGLKPIVVVNKVDKPNCRPEEVYEMVFDLMFALDATEEQLDFPVLYGSAKQNWMSTDWKQPTDNILPLLDAIVKYIPAPKQEEGTLQMLITSLDYSSYTGRIAVGRVNRGTLNEGMTCTLAHRDGSKEKVKIKELHTFEGMGRKRVPTVGAGDICAIVGLDKFEIGDTICDAENPDPLPPIAIDEPTMSMLFSINDSPFFGKEGKYVTSRHIQDRLNLELDKNLALRVRRTEEDGKWIVSGRGVLHLSILIETMRREGYELQVGQPQVIMKEIDGRTCEPIEELTISVPEEFASKMIDLATKRKGEMTSMDTQGDRVVIVFEIPSRGIIGLRTNVLTASQGEAVMAHRFKEYQPYKGEIERRVNGSMVAMETGTVFAYALDKLQDRGRFFINPQEQVYAGQVVGEHVHEKDLVINVTKSKQLTNMRASGSDEKAHLAPPVVFSLEEALEYIKNDEYVEVTPKSMRMRKIILNELERKRASK
;
A
#
# COMPACT_ATOMS: atom_id res chain seq x y z
N MET A 1 32.70 15.42 -3.23
CA MET A 1 32.16 14.10 -3.53
C MET A 1 30.98 14.31 -4.45
N ASN A 2 30.94 13.64 -5.59
CA ASN A 2 29.81 13.74 -6.52
C ASN A 2 28.59 13.05 -5.90
N ILE A 3 27.39 13.52 -6.24
CA ILE A 3 26.13 12.95 -5.73
C ILE A 3 25.27 12.50 -6.92
N ARG A 4 24.55 11.39 -6.74
CA ARG A 4 23.46 10.93 -7.63
C ARG A 4 22.28 10.54 -6.76
N ASN A 5 21.12 11.09 -7.02
CA ASN A 5 19.88 10.74 -6.33
C ASN A 5 18.99 9.97 -7.30
N ILE A 6 18.70 8.73 -6.99
CA ILE A 6 17.92 7.83 -7.85
C ILE A 6 16.71 7.28 -7.12
N ALA A 7 15.57 7.24 -7.79
CA ALA A 7 14.39 6.53 -7.34
C ALA A 7 14.30 5.16 -8.04
N ILE A 8 13.86 4.13 -7.35
CA ILE A 8 13.65 2.80 -7.97
C ILE A 8 12.16 2.54 -8.12
N ILE A 9 11.73 2.40 -9.37
CA ILE A 9 10.36 2.15 -9.78
C ILE A 9 10.27 0.70 -10.25
N ALA A 10 9.41 -0.09 -9.62
CA ALA A 10 9.21 -1.50 -9.97
C ALA A 10 7.79 -1.94 -9.62
N HIS A 11 7.29 -2.92 -10.35
CA HIS A 11 6.12 -3.68 -9.92
C HIS A 11 6.48 -4.64 -8.77
N VAL A 12 5.47 -5.09 -8.03
CA VAL A 12 5.59 -6.15 -7.03
C VAL A 12 6.24 -7.36 -7.67
N ASP A 13 7.13 -8.02 -6.98
CA ASP A 13 7.89 -9.20 -7.43
C ASP A 13 8.84 -9.02 -8.62
N HIS A 14 9.01 -7.82 -9.20
CA HIS A 14 10.01 -7.59 -10.26
C HIS A 14 11.45 -7.64 -9.74
N GLY A 15 11.66 -7.74 -8.43
CA GLY A 15 12.97 -7.94 -7.81
C GLY A 15 13.63 -6.66 -7.30
N LYS A 16 12.85 -5.63 -6.96
CA LYS A 16 13.33 -4.34 -6.44
C LYS A 16 14.23 -4.51 -5.22
N THR A 17 13.74 -5.14 -4.16
CA THR A 17 14.48 -5.38 -2.92
C THR A 17 15.79 -6.14 -3.18
N THR A 18 15.72 -7.19 -3.99
CA THR A 18 16.92 -7.96 -4.36
C THR A 18 17.94 -7.11 -5.09
N LEU A 19 17.50 -6.23 -6.00
CA LEU A 19 18.39 -5.32 -6.73
C LEU A 19 19.10 -4.37 -5.81
N VAL A 20 18.37 -3.71 -4.90
CA VAL A 20 18.93 -2.74 -3.95
C VAL A 20 19.89 -3.43 -2.99
N ASP A 21 19.57 -4.62 -2.49
CA ASP A 21 20.48 -5.41 -1.64
C ASP A 21 21.80 -5.70 -2.36
N LYS A 22 21.75 -6.05 -3.65
CA LYS A 22 22.96 -6.28 -4.45
C LYS A 22 23.75 -4.99 -4.70
N MET A 23 23.07 -3.87 -4.92
CA MET A 23 23.75 -2.57 -5.04
C MET A 23 24.44 -2.17 -3.74
N MET A 24 23.84 -2.43 -2.57
CA MET A 24 24.45 -2.19 -1.27
C MET A 24 25.70 -3.06 -1.05
N LEU A 25 25.64 -4.33 -1.44
CA LEU A 25 26.79 -5.24 -1.37
C LEU A 25 27.93 -4.76 -2.27
N ALA A 26 27.63 -4.31 -3.49
CA ALA A 26 28.62 -3.79 -4.44
C ALA A 26 29.26 -2.48 -3.97
N GLY A 27 28.56 -1.67 -3.16
CA GLY A 27 29.09 -0.46 -2.54
C GLY A 27 30.02 -0.69 -1.34
N HIS A 28 30.44 -1.91 -1.06
CA HIS A 28 31.34 -2.30 0.04
C HIS A 28 30.89 -1.84 1.44
N LEU A 29 29.58 -1.69 1.68
CA LEU A 29 29.04 -1.27 2.96
C LEU A 29 29.08 -2.37 4.04
N PHE A 30 29.22 -3.62 3.65
CA PHE A 30 29.26 -4.77 4.55
C PHE A 30 30.63 -5.44 4.55
N ARG A 31 31.15 -5.74 5.73
CA ARG A 31 32.26 -6.69 5.88
C ARG A 31 31.74 -8.08 5.57
N ASP A 32 32.54 -8.92 4.94
CA ASP A 32 32.20 -10.27 4.42
C ASP A 32 31.45 -11.19 5.42
N ASN A 33 31.50 -10.88 6.72
CA ASN A 33 30.85 -11.65 7.78
C ASN A 33 29.46 -11.15 8.20
N GLN A 34 28.96 -10.02 7.68
CA GLN A 34 27.64 -9.44 8.02
C GLN A 34 26.55 -9.73 6.95
N ALA A 35 26.92 -10.29 5.82
CA ALA A 35 26.01 -10.57 4.70
C ALA A 35 25.13 -11.84 4.90
N LYS A 36 24.65 -12.10 6.13
CA LYS A 36 23.78 -13.26 6.43
C LYS A 36 22.31 -12.89 6.59
N GLY A 37 21.75 -12.11 5.68
CA GLY A 37 20.32 -11.85 5.62
C GLY A 37 19.87 -11.59 4.19
N GLU A 38 19.06 -12.45 3.63
CA GLU A 38 18.32 -12.15 2.41
C GLU A 38 17.23 -11.12 2.75
N LEU A 39 17.02 -10.10 1.90
CA LEU A 39 16.01 -9.05 2.01
C LEU A 39 16.22 -8.06 3.17
N MET A 40 17.35 -7.35 3.18
CA MET A 40 17.68 -6.37 4.23
C MET A 40 16.77 -5.14 4.22
N LEU A 41 16.21 -4.74 3.07
CA LEU A 41 15.33 -3.58 2.97
C LEU A 41 13.96 -3.82 3.59
N ASP A 42 13.40 -5.01 3.48
CA ASP A 42 12.08 -5.32 4.00
C ASP A 42 12.15 -5.68 5.48
N ASN A 43 12.40 -4.69 6.34
CA ASN A 43 12.46 -4.85 7.78
C ASN A 43 11.08 -4.99 8.44
N ASN A 44 10.00 -4.73 7.70
CA ASN A 44 8.63 -4.88 8.18
C ASN A 44 8.08 -6.24 7.74
N ASP A 45 7.60 -7.04 8.70
CA ASP A 45 7.03 -8.36 8.41
C ASP A 45 5.84 -8.27 7.44
N LEU A 46 5.05 -7.19 7.50
CA LEU A 46 3.95 -6.95 6.55
C LEU A 46 4.43 -6.71 5.12
N GLU A 47 5.52 -5.96 4.93
CA GLU A 47 6.11 -5.75 3.60
C GLU A 47 6.57 -7.09 3.00
N ARG A 48 7.18 -7.96 3.82
CA ARG A 48 7.61 -9.30 3.38
C ARG A 48 6.45 -10.21 3.02
N GLU A 49 5.39 -10.22 3.84
CA GLU A 49 4.21 -11.06 3.61
C GLU A 49 3.40 -10.61 2.41
N LEU A 50 3.23 -9.31 2.23
CA LEU A 50 2.46 -8.73 1.13
C LEU A 50 3.28 -8.55 -0.15
N GLY A 51 4.61 -8.67 -0.08
CA GLY A 51 5.53 -8.45 -1.19
C GLY A 51 5.55 -7.00 -1.71
N ILE A 52 5.08 -6.03 -0.93
CA ILE A 52 4.97 -4.62 -1.32
C ILE A 52 5.82 -3.72 -0.43
N THR A 53 6.35 -2.63 -0.98
CA THR A 53 6.93 -1.55 -0.19
C THR A 53 5.81 -0.65 0.32
N ILE A 54 5.70 -0.52 1.64
CA ILE A 54 4.69 0.31 2.32
C ILE A 54 5.26 1.71 2.58
N LEU A 55 6.48 1.76 3.12
CA LEU A 55 7.17 3.01 3.46
C LEU A 55 8.40 3.19 2.59
N SER A 56 8.58 4.39 2.07
CA SER A 56 9.80 4.76 1.34
C SER A 56 11.01 4.71 2.27
N LYS A 57 12.11 4.17 1.78
CA LYS A 57 13.38 4.08 2.50
C LYS A 57 14.48 4.77 1.72
N ASN A 58 15.36 5.44 2.45
CA ASN A 58 16.54 6.07 1.86
C ASN A 58 17.77 5.24 2.21
N VAL A 59 18.49 4.82 1.19
CA VAL A 59 19.74 4.07 1.28
C VAL A 59 20.82 4.86 0.57
N SER A 60 22.05 4.83 1.05
CA SER A 60 23.15 5.52 0.39
C SER A 60 24.37 4.62 0.29
N ILE A 61 24.95 4.54 -0.89
CA ILE A 61 26.18 3.79 -1.19
C ILE A 61 27.23 4.74 -1.73
N VAL A 62 28.50 4.35 -1.58
CA VAL A 62 29.62 5.05 -2.21
C VAL A 62 30.22 4.15 -3.28
N TYR A 63 30.22 4.63 -4.50
CA TYR A 63 30.83 3.93 -5.64
C TYR A 63 31.82 4.83 -6.35
N LYS A 64 33.09 4.43 -6.39
CA LYS A 64 34.20 5.29 -6.84
C LYS A 64 34.17 6.60 -6.04
N ASP A 65 34.15 7.75 -6.70
CA ASP A 65 34.11 9.09 -6.07
C ASP A 65 32.67 9.66 -5.95
N THR A 66 31.66 8.82 -6.12
CA THR A 66 30.26 9.25 -6.18
C THR A 66 29.45 8.62 -5.05
N LYS A 67 28.72 9.46 -4.31
CA LYS A 67 27.69 9.04 -3.39
C LYS A 67 26.38 8.84 -4.18
N ILE A 68 25.83 7.64 -4.12
CA ILE A 68 24.55 7.31 -4.76
C ILE A 68 23.51 7.15 -3.66
N ASN A 69 22.57 8.09 -3.59
CA ASN A 69 21.39 7.98 -2.74
C ASN A 69 20.31 7.23 -3.51
N ILE A 70 19.84 6.14 -2.94
CA ILE A 70 18.81 5.27 -3.49
C ILE A 70 17.54 5.48 -2.69
N ILE A 71 16.48 5.90 -3.36
CA ILE A 71 15.18 6.16 -2.79
C ILE A 71 14.26 5.01 -3.19
N ASP A 72 13.90 4.18 -2.22
CA ASP A 72 12.96 3.09 -2.44
C ASP A 72 11.53 3.63 -2.47
N THR A 73 10.81 3.44 -3.59
CA THR A 73 9.47 3.99 -3.77
C THR A 73 8.39 2.92 -3.59
N PRO A 74 7.28 3.23 -2.89
CA PRO A 74 6.10 2.37 -2.89
C PRO A 74 5.56 2.17 -4.31
N GLY A 75 5.11 0.95 -4.62
CA GLY A 75 4.56 0.64 -5.95
C GLY A 75 3.04 0.75 -6.03
N HIS A 76 2.33 0.77 -4.91
CA HIS A 76 0.87 0.73 -4.86
C HIS A 76 0.24 2.12 -4.91
N SER A 77 -0.88 2.27 -5.63
CA SER A 77 -1.59 3.54 -5.83
C SER A 77 -2.09 4.20 -4.53
N ASP A 78 -2.41 3.41 -3.50
CA ASP A 78 -2.83 3.93 -2.19
C ASP A 78 -1.74 4.76 -1.50
N PHE A 79 -0.48 4.62 -1.95
CA PHE A 79 0.68 5.38 -1.49
C PHE A 79 1.15 6.45 -2.49
N GLY A 80 0.33 6.78 -3.49
CA GLY A 80 0.67 7.69 -4.59
C GLY A 80 1.25 9.04 -4.16
N GLY A 81 0.73 9.64 -3.10
CA GLY A 81 1.28 10.90 -2.61
C GLY A 81 2.63 10.77 -1.86
N GLU A 82 2.97 9.58 -1.36
CA GLU A 82 4.34 9.33 -0.90
C GLU A 82 5.28 9.23 -2.09
N VAL A 83 4.84 8.57 -3.15
CA VAL A 83 5.60 8.44 -4.39
C VAL A 83 5.96 9.82 -4.95
N GLU A 84 4.99 10.72 -5.12
CA GLU A 84 5.25 12.07 -5.65
C GLU A 84 6.26 12.85 -4.81
N ARG A 85 6.12 12.79 -3.48
CA ARG A 85 7.02 13.49 -2.56
C ARG A 85 8.44 12.97 -2.63
N VAL A 86 8.57 11.64 -2.66
CA VAL A 86 9.85 10.95 -2.66
C VAL A 86 10.58 11.13 -4.00
N LEU A 87 9.85 11.10 -5.12
CA LEU A 87 10.40 11.37 -6.45
C LEU A 87 11.02 12.77 -6.57
N ASN A 88 10.49 13.76 -5.85
CA ASN A 88 11.06 15.12 -5.83
C ASN A 88 12.49 15.21 -5.22
N MET A 89 12.94 14.17 -4.51
CA MET A 89 14.31 14.09 -4.04
C MET A 89 15.28 13.50 -5.07
N ALA A 90 14.77 12.86 -6.13
CA ALA A 90 15.58 12.19 -7.15
C ALA A 90 15.97 13.11 -8.30
N ASP A 91 17.05 12.77 -9.01
CA ASP A 91 17.48 13.40 -10.26
C ASP A 91 17.31 12.45 -11.46
N GLY A 92 17.07 11.16 -11.18
CA GLY A 92 16.74 10.15 -12.16
C GLY A 92 16.06 8.94 -11.53
N CYS A 93 15.63 8.00 -12.35
CA CYS A 93 14.97 6.80 -11.86
C CYS A 93 15.48 5.53 -12.55
N ILE A 94 15.43 4.42 -11.84
CA ILE A 94 15.58 3.08 -12.40
C ILE A 94 14.20 2.49 -12.55
N LEU A 95 13.83 2.17 -13.78
CA LEU A 95 12.64 1.39 -14.10
C LEU A 95 13.04 -0.09 -14.18
N LEU A 96 12.65 -0.86 -13.17
CA LEU A 96 12.92 -2.28 -13.09
C LEU A 96 11.72 -3.08 -13.61
N VAL A 97 11.95 -3.90 -14.63
CA VAL A 97 10.90 -4.69 -15.31
C VAL A 97 11.32 -6.16 -15.36
N ASP A 98 10.38 -7.06 -15.11
CA ASP A 98 10.60 -8.51 -15.29
C ASP A 98 10.68 -8.84 -16.79
N ALA A 99 11.70 -9.62 -17.18
CA ALA A 99 11.95 -10.01 -18.57
C ALA A 99 10.86 -10.88 -19.20
N PHE A 100 9.94 -11.42 -18.43
CA PHE A 100 8.79 -12.19 -18.90
C PHE A 100 7.49 -11.39 -18.88
N GLU A 101 7.20 -10.74 -17.76
CA GLU A 101 5.92 -10.02 -17.54
C GLU A 101 5.85 -8.69 -18.28
N GLY A 102 6.99 -8.01 -18.42
CA GLY A 102 7.03 -6.66 -18.99
C GLY A 102 6.55 -5.57 -18.03
N PRO A 103 6.27 -4.35 -18.52
CA PRO A 103 5.79 -3.24 -17.71
C PRO A 103 4.34 -3.47 -17.30
N MET A 104 4.08 -3.47 -15.98
CA MET A 104 2.77 -3.74 -15.40
C MET A 104 1.99 -2.45 -15.10
N PRO A 105 0.64 -2.48 -15.04
CA PRO A 105 -0.20 -1.28 -14.87
C PRO A 105 0.15 -0.38 -13.67
N GLN A 106 0.54 -0.95 -12.55
CA GLN A 106 0.94 -0.17 -11.36
C GLN A 106 2.20 0.67 -11.61
N THR A 107 3.14 0.13 -12.37
CA THR A 107 4.39 0.82 -12.75
C THR A 107 4.10 2.08 -13.59
N ARG A 108 3.05 2.05 -14.41
CA ARG A 108 2.64 3.15 -15.29
C ARG A 108 2.44 4.46 -14.53
N PHE A 109 1.74 4.41 -13.39
CA PHE A 109 1.48 5.61 -12.58
C PHE A 109 2.77 6.25 -12.05
N VAL A 110 3.63 5.44 -11.41
CA VAL A 110 4.87 5.93 -10.81
C VAL A 110 5.82 6.46 -11.90
N LEU A 111 5.91 5.75 -13.02
CA LEU A 111 6.71 6.16 -14.17
C LEU A 111 6.18 7.48 -14.76
N GLN A 112 4.88 7.63 -14.96
CA GLN A 112 4.28 8.87 -15.45
C GLN A 112 4.66 10.07 -14.59
N LYS A 113 4.57 9.92 -13.26
CA LYS A 113 4.96 10.99 -12.33
C LYS A 113 6.44 11.31 -12.41
N ALA A 114 7.30 10.28 -12.50
CA ALA A 114 8.74 10.46 -12.67
C ALA A 114 9.08 11.22 -13.96
N LEU A 115 8.44 10.88 -15.08
CA LEU A 115 8.63 11.55 -16.37
C LEU A 115 8.13 13.00 -16.33
N GLN A 116 6.97 13.28 -15.72
CA GLN A 116 6.40 14.63 -15.60
C GLN A 116 7.27 15.59 -14.81
N ILE A 117 7.98 15.13 -13.77
CA ILE A 117 8.93 15.95 -13.01
C ILE A 117 10.33 16.00 -13.64
N GLY A 118 10.50 15.38 -14.82
CA GLY A 118 11.72 15.47 -15.62
C GLY A 118 12.85 14.53 -15.18
N LEU A 119 12.55 13.44 -14.47
CA LEU A 119 13.57 12.44 -14.12
C LEU A 119 14.10 11.73 -15.35
N LYS A 120 15.41 11.48 -15.38
CA LYS A 120 16.04 10.68 -16.43
C LYS A 120 15.94 9.18 -16.08
N PRO A 121 15.34 8.35 -16.94
CA PRO A 121 15.18 6.93 -16.68
C PRO A 121 16.38 6.11 -17.09
N ILE A 122 16.68 5.05 -16.33
CA ILE A 122 17.49 3.90 -16.72
C ILE A 122 16.57 2.69 -16.65
N VAL A 123 16.49 1.90 -17.71
CA VAL A 123 15.68 0.68 -17.73
C VAL A 123 16.52 -0.52 -17.37
N VAL A 124 16.03 -1.34 -16.46
CA VAL A 124 16.65 -2.62 -16.07
C VAL A 124 15.66 -3.74 -16.32
N VAL A 125 15.96 -4.58 -17.31
CA VAL A 125 15.22 -5.80 -17.62
C VAL A 125 15.80 -6.93 -16.80
N ASN A 126 15.11 -7.29 -15.72
CA ASN A 126 15.54 -8.25 -14.71
C ASN A 126 14.99 -9.65 -14.97
N LYS A 127 15.60 -10.65 -14.34
CA LYS A 127 15.21 -12.07 -14.40
C LYS A 127 15.37 -12.69 -15.80
N VAL A 128 16.34 -12.25 -16.56
CA VAL A 128 16.68 -12.87 -17.87
C VAL A 128 17.24 -14.29 -17.74
N ASP A 129 17.48 -14.76 -16.50
CA ASP A 129 17.82 -16.14 -16.17
C ASP A 129 16.63 -17.13 -16.25
N LYS A 130 15.41 -16.62 -16.38
CA LYS A 130 14.22 -17.47 -16.56
C LYS A 130 14.15 -18.02 -17.99
N PRO A 131 13.75 -19.31 -18.18
CA PRO A 131 13.74 -19.96 -19.50
C PRO A 131 12.76 -19.33 -20.51
N ASN A 132 11.72 -18.63 -20.02
CA ASN A 132 10.69 -18.03 -20.87
C ASN A 132 10.85 -16.51 -20.97
N CYS A 133 12.05 -15.96 -20.70
CA CYS A 133 12.28 -14.52 -20.81
C CYS A 133 12.20 -14.07 -22.28
N ARG A 134 11.68 -12.84 -22.49
CA ARG A 134 11.58 -12.17 -23.79
C ARG A 134 12.12 -10.73 -23.72
N PRO A 135 13.41 -10.55 -23.45
CA PRO A 135 13.96 -9.23 -23.13
C PRO A 135 13.80 -8.19 -24.24
N GLU A 136 13.87 -8.63 -25.52
CA GLU A 136 13.74 -7.75 -26.69
C GLU A 136 12.29 -7.21 -26.81
N GLU A 137 11.28 -8.07 -26.64
CA GLU A 137 9.87 -7.64 -26.63
C GLU A 137 9.56 -6.72 -25.44
N VAL A 138 10.11 -7.04 -24.25
CA VAL A 138 9.92 -6.20 -23.05
C VAL A 138 10.54 -4.83 -23.25
N TYR A 139 11.67 -4.72 -23.96
CA TYR A 139 12.24 -3.43 -24.33
C TYR A 139 11.26 -2.61 -25.18
N GLU A 140 10.68 -3.21 -26.22
CA GLU A 140 9.68 -2.55 -27.07
C GLU A 140 8.45 -2.12 -26.26
N MET A 141 7.93 -2.99 -25.40
CA MET A 141 6.81 -2.66 -24.52
C MET A 141 7.11 -1.47 -23.58
N VAL A 142 8.32 -1.37 -23.06
CA VAL A 142 8.75 -0.23 -22.23
C VAL A 142 8.86 1.04 -23.05
N PHE A 143 9.40 0.96 -24.25
CA PHE A 143 9.50 2.09 -25.16
C PHE A 143 8.10 2.64 -25.53
N ASP A 144 7.19 1.75 -25.91
CA ASP A 144 5.80 2.09 -26.21
C ASP A 144 5.09 2.72 -25.01
N LEU A 145 5.33 2.17 -23.81
CA LEU A 145 4.79 2.74 -22.57
C LEU A 145 5.31 4.15 -22.33
N MET A 146 6.61 4.41 -22.48
CA MET A 146 7.18 5.74 -22.29
C MET A 146 6.65 6.74 -23.32
N PHE A 147 6.52 6.30 -24.56
CA PHE A 147 5.92 7.09 -25.63
C PHE A 147 4.47 7.44 -25.32
N ALA A 148 3.67 6.48 -24.86
CA ALA A 148 2.27 6.68 -24.45
C ALA A 148 2.12 7.55 -23.19
N LEU A 149 3.19 7.78 -22.44
CA LEU A 149 3.24 8.67 -21.26
C LEU A 149 3.82 10.05 -21.58
N ASP A 150 3.92 10.41 -22.85
CA ASP A 150 4.45 11.69 -23.34
C ASP A 150 5.90 11.98 -22.87
N ALA A 151 6.74 10.93 -22.82
CA ALA A 151 8.15 11.10 -22.49
C ALA A 151 8.85 12.00 -23.52
N THR A 152 9.74 12.85 -23.05
CA THR A 152 10.55 13.72 -23.92
C THR A 152 11.56 12.92 -24.74
N GLU A 153 12.08 13.50 -25.84
CA GLU A 153 13.13 12.86 -26.65
C GLU A 153 14.35 12.47 -25.79
N GLU A 154 14.76 13.32 -24.83
CA GLU A 154 15.84 13.00 -23.90
C GLU A 154 15.51 11.85 -22.94
N GLN A 155 14.26 11.65 -22.61
CA GLN A 155 13.81 10.53 -21.76
C GLN A 155 13.62 9.24 -22.57
N LEU A 156 13.32 9.32 -23.87
CA LEU A 156 13.25 8.17 -24.77
C LEU A 156 14.64 7.64 -25.17
N ASP A 157 15.70 8.45 -25.04
CA ASP A 157 17.09 8.00 -25.20
C ASP A 157 17.64 7.39 -23.89
N PHE A 158 16.92 6.42 -23.35
CA PHE A 158 17.28 5.78 -22.09
C PHE A 158 18.24 4.60 -22.29
N PRO A 159 19.25 4.44 -21.41
CA PRO A 159 20.07 3.23 -21.41
C PRO A 159 19.29 2.04 -20.87
N VAL A 160 19.51 0.87 -21.47
CA VAL A 160 18.93 -0.40 -21.03
C VAL A 160 20.02 -1.34 -20.55
N LEU A 161 19.76 -1.98 -19.42
CA LEU A 161 20.57 -3.03 -18.84
C LEU A 161 19.72 -4.28 -18.66
N TYR A 162 20.31 -5.41 -18.92
CA TYR A 162 19.70 -6.73 -18.79
C TYR A 162 20.46 -7.53 -17.74
N GLY A 163 19.76 -8.33 -16.95
CA GLY A 163 20.46 -9.18 -16.00
C GLY A 163 19.56 -9.96 -15.05
N SER A 164 20.21 -10.53 -14.06
CA SER A 164 19.56 -11.19 -12.93
C SER A 164 20.09 -10.64 -11.61
N ALA A 165 19.27 -9.87 -10.93
CA ALA A 165 19.59 -9.39 -9.60
C ALA A 165 19.86 -10.57 -8.63
N LYS A 166 19.12 -11.67 -8.77
CA LYS A 166 19.31 -12.89 -7.98
C LYS A 166 20.69 -13.49 -8.18
N GLN A 167 21.15 -13.58 -9.42
CA GLN A 167 22.47 -14.11 -9.80
C GLN A 167 23.58 -13.05 -9.72
N ASN A 168 23.26 -11.81 -9.36
CA ASN A 168 24.20 -10.71 -9.15
C ASN A 168 24.98 -10.28 -10.38
N TRP A 169 24.33 -10.17 -11.56
CA TRP A 169 24.97 -9.66 -12.76
C TRP A 169 24.05 -8.74 -13.58
N MET A 170 24.66 -7.77 -14.28
CA MET A 170 24.00 -6.85 -15.22
C MET A 170 24.90 -6.62 -16.43
N SER A 171 24.31 -6.52 -17.62
CA SER A 171 25.01 -6.30 -18.90
C SER A 171 24.17 -5.42 -19.82
N THR A 172 24.79 -4.78 -20.79
CA THR A 172 24.10 -4.11 -21.91
C THR A 172 23.60 -5.09 -22.98
N ASP A 173 24.08 -6.33 -22.96
CA ASP A 173 23.65 -7.42 -23.85
C ASP A 173 23.22 -8.61 -22.99
N TRP A 174 21.95 -8.99 -23.05
CA TRP A 174 21.42 -10.07 -22.23
C TRP A 174 21.98 -11.46 -22.56
N LYS A 175 22.58 -11.61 -23.76
CA LYS A 175 23.26 -12.85 -24.22
C LYS A 175 24.69 -12.96 -23.69
N GLN A 176 25.22 -11.89 -23.10
CA GLN A 176 26.59 -11.83 -22.57
C GLN A 176 26.56 -11.44 -21.08
N PRO A 177 26.27 -12.40 -20.17
CA PRO A 177 26.28 -12.14 -18.75
C PRO A 177 27.66 -11.69 -18.27
N THR A 178 27.67 -10.78 -17.31
CA THR A 178 28.86 -10.33 -16.59
C THR A 178 28.99 -11.06 -15.25
N ASP A 179 30.10 -10.86 -14.55
CA ASP A 179 30.32 -11.49 -13.23
C ASP A 179 29.75 -10.70 -12.06
N ASN A 180 29.20 -9.49 -12.30
CA ASN A 180 28.76 -8.60 -11.22
C ASN A 180 27.74 -7.56 -11.69
N ILE A 181 27.23 -6.76 -10.73
CA ILE A 181 26.25 -5.70 -10.95
C ILE A 181 26.87 -4.33 -11.28
N LEU A 182 28.19 -4.22 -11.30
CA LEU A 182 28.88 -2.93 -11.49
C LEU A 182 28.49 -2.16 -12.76
N PRO A 183 28.16 -2.82 -13.89
CA PRO A 183 27.65 -2.10 -15.07
C PRO A 183 26.43 -1.21 -14.78
N LEU A 184 25.56 -1.59 -13.83
CA LEU A 184 24.45 -0.75 -13.40
C LEU A 184 24.95 0.48 -12.65
N LEU A 185 25.90 0.33 -11.73
CA LEU A 185 26.47 1.47 -10.99
C LEU A 185 27.22 2.43 -11.91
N ASP A 186 27.93 1.89 -12.92
CA ASP A 186 28.58 2.70 -13.94
C ASP A 186 27.56 3.47 -14.80
N ALA A 187 26.44 2.84 -15.17
CA ALA A 187 25.35 3.50 -15.88
C ALA A 187 24.73 4.64 -15.05
N ILE A 188 24.48 4.43 -13.75
CA ILE A 188 23.96 5.45 -12.85
C ILE A 188 24.90 6.66 -12.84
N VAL A 189 26.20 6.44 -12.63
CA VAL A 189 27.18 7.54 -12.57
C VAL A 189 27.26 8.29 -13.89
N LYS A 190 27.13 7.59 -15.03
CA LYS A 190 27.25 8.14 -16.38
C LYS A 190 26.00 8.88 -16.85
N TYR A 191 24.82 8.31 -16.66
CA TYR A 191 23.57 8.78 -17.29
C TYR A 191 22.70 9.62 -16.37
N ILE A 192 22.69 9.38 -15.04
CA ILE A 192 21.93 10.21 -14.14
C ILE A 192 22.68 11.52 -13.89
N PRO A 193 22.02 12.68 -14.05
CA PRO A 193 22.67 13.97 -13.82
C PRO A 193 23.05 14.16 -12.35
N ALA A 194 24.06 14.97 -12.10
CA ALA A 194 24.30 15.49 -10.76
C ALA A 194 23.14 16.41 -10.33
N PRO A 195 22.84 16.51 -9.02
CA PRO A 195 21.85 17.46 -8.53
C PRO A 195 22.11 18.86 -9.04
N LYS A 196 21.06 19.55 -9.52
CA LYS A 196 21.17 20.96 -9.91
C LYS A 196 21.55 21.77 -8.67
N GLN A 197 22.62 22.53 -8.78
CA GLN A 197 23.04 23.48 -7.75
C GLN A 197 22.53 24.86 -8.13
N GLU A 198 21.55 25.34 -7.38
CA GLU A 198 21.05 26.70 -7.52
C GLU A 198 21.77 27.62 -6.53
N GLU A 199 22.14 28.83 -6.98
CA GLU A 199 22.70 29.84 -6.10
C GLU A 199 21.59 30.50 -5.26
N GLY A 200 21.85 30.75 -3.99
CA GLY A 200 20.91 31.41 -3.10
C GLY A 200 21.04 30.98 -1.64
N THR A 201 20.16 31.53 -0.83
CA THR A 201 20.05 31.19 0.60
C THR A 201 19.61 29.76 0.83
N LEU A 202 19.86 29.27 2.04
CA LEU A 202 19.47 27.91 2.43
C LEU A 202 18.02 27.59 2.11
N GLN A 203 17.81 26.43 1.48
CA GLN A 203 16.48 25.90 1.16
C GLN A 203 16.50 24.38 1.17
N MET A 204 15.66 23.78 2.02
CA MET A 204 15.45 22.34 2.11
C MET A 204 13.98 22.04 2.26
N LEU A 205 13.41 21.28 1.33
CA LEU A 205 12.04 20.83 1.41
C LEU A 205 11.94 19.56 2.24
N ILE A 206 11.04 19.53 3.22
CA ILE A 206 10.74 18.33 4.00
C ILE A 206 9.78 17.45 3.16
N THR A 207 10.29 16.32 2.70
CA THR A 207 9.57 15.41 1.79
C THR A 207 9.09 14.14 2.46
N SER A 208 9.74 13.74 3.54
CA SER A 208 9.40 12.53 4.29
C SER A 208 9.58 12.74 5.79
N LEU A 209 8.89 11.93 6.56
CA LEU A 209 8.96 11.92 8.01
C LEU A 209 9.39 10.53 8.46
N ASP A 210 10.37 10.49 9.34
CA ASP A 210 10.76 9.27 10.04
C ASP A 210 10.55 9.45 11.55
N TYR A 211 10.51 8.38 12.29
CA TYR A 211 10.26 8.41 13.72
C TYR A 211 11.21 7.48 14.47
N SER A 212 11.76 7.99 15.55
CA SER A 212 12.54 7.19 16.49
C SER A 212 11.92 7.32 17.88
N SER A 213 11.76 6.20 18.58
CA SER A 213 11.29 6.21 19.97
C SER A 213 12.20 7.01 20.91
N TYR A 214 13.44 7.30 20.48
CA TYR A 214 14.46 8.00 21.28
C TYR A 214 14.48 9.51 20.99
N THR A 215 14.38 9.89 19.71
CA THR A 215 14.53 11.29 19.27
C THR A 215 13.22 11.92 18.81
N GLY A 216 12.13 11.16 18.76
CA GLY A 216 10.85 11.60 18.25
C GLY A 216 10.82 11.70 16.72
N ARG A 217 10.14 12.72 16.22
CA ARG A 217 9.96 12.98 14.77
C ARG A 217 11.28 13.44 14.13
N ILE A 218 11.54 12.96 12.94
CA ILE A 218 12.76 13.24 12.17
C ILE A 218 12.33 13.73 10.80
N ALA A 219 12.71 14.95 10.44
CA ALA A 219 12.44 15.53 9.12
C ALA A 219 13.48 15.03 8.12
N VAL A 220 13.02 14.43 7.02
CA VAL A 220 13.87 13.97 5.91
C VAL A 220 13.58 14.78 4.66
N GLY A 221 14.63 15.17 3.97
CA GLY A 221 14.49 15.92 2.73
C GLY A 221 15.81 16.14 2.02
N ARG A 222 15.73 16.75 0.84
CA ARG A 222 16.88 17.14 0.04
C ARG A 222 17.20 18.60 0.26
N VAL A 223 18.47 18.92 0.45
CA VAL A 223 18.95 20.30 0.44
C VAL A 223 18.97 20.78 -1.02
N ASN A 224 18.07 21.72 -1.36
CA ASN A 224 17.96 22.24 -2.73
C ASN A 224 19.09 23.22 -3.02
N ARG A 225 19.38 24.12 -2.06
CA ARG A 225 20.48 25.08 -2.18
C ARG A 225 21.02 25.45 -0.80
N GLY A 226 22.20 26.03 -0.80
CA GLY A 226 22.89 26.42 0.44
C GLY A 226 23.49 25.26 1.20
N THR A 227 23.71 25.46 2.47
CA THR A 227 24.37 24.47 3.35
C THR A 227 23.70 24.44 4.71
N LEU A 228 23.39 23.24 5.19
CA LEU A 228 22.90 22.99 6.54
C LEU A 228 24.06 22.69 7.47
N ASN A 229 24.05 23.27 8.67
CA ASN A 229 25.01 22.98 9.71
C ASN A 229 24.32 22.54 11.00
N GLU A 230 24.91 21.60 11.70
CA GLU A 230 24.45 21.21 13.03
C GLU A 230 24.52 22.41 13.99
N GLY A 231 23.48 22.61 14.81
CA GLY A 231 23.38 23.74 15.74
C GLY A 231 22.93 25.05 15.10
N MET A 232 22.76 25.11 13.77
CA MET A 232 22.31 26.30 13.03
C MET A 232 20.88 26.68 13.42
N THR A 233 20.61 28.00 13.48
CA THR A 233 19.25 28.52 13.58
C THR A 233 18.73 28.79 12.18
N CYS A 234 17.55 28.27 11.87
CA CYS A 234 16.88 28.39 10.57
C CYS A 234 15.46 28.91 10.74
N THR A 235 14.83 29.29 9.65
CA THR A 235 13.38 29.55 9.61
C THR A 235 12.68 28.34 9.01
N LEU A 236 11.74 27.76 9.74
CA LEU A 236 10.77 26.78 9.24
C LEU A 236 9.58 27.54 8.67
N ALA A 237 9.40 27.46 7.37
CA ALA A 237 8.26 28.04 6.68
C ALA A 237 7.19 26.96 6.45
N HIS A 238 6.02 27.13 7.06
CA HIS A 238 4.90 26.22 6.96
C HIS A 238 4.09 26.44 5.69
N ARG A 239 3.32 25.44 5.32
CA ARG A 239 2.44 25.44 4.13
C ARG A 239 1.36 26.54 4.18
N ASP A 240 0.92 26.95 5.36
CA ASP A 240 -0.05 28.02 5.57
C ASP A 240 0.56 29.43 5.46
N GLY A 241 1.87 29.51 5.19
CA GLY A 241 2.63 30.75 5.10
C GLY A 241 3.17 31.25 6.44
N SER A 242 2.86 30.60 7.55
CA SER A 242 3.44 30.93 8.85
C SER A 242 4.93 30.56 8.90
N LYS A 243 5.71 31.27 9.73
CA LYS A 243 7.15 31.09 9.84
C LYS A 243 7.56 31.00 11.30
N GLU A 244 8.39 30.01 11.62
CA GLU A 244 8.91 29.78 12.96
C GLU A 244 10.45 29.69 12.92
N LYS A 245 11.13 30.29 13.92
CA LYS A 245 12.57 30.09 14.09
C LYS A 245 12.84 28.80 14.83
N VAL A 246 13.61 27.91 14.20
CA VAL A 246 13.97 26.60 14.73
C VAL A 246 15.47 26.43 14.78
N LYS A 247 15.94 25.57 15.70
CA LYS A 247 17.35 25.20 15.82
C LYS A 247 17.54 23.73 15.48
N ILE A 248 18.45 23.43 14.58
CA ILE A 248 18.82 22.07 14.21
C ILE A 248 19.64 21.47 15.37
N LYS A 249 19.10 20.48 16.08
CA LYS A 249 19.82 19.82 17.19
C LYS A 249 20.84 18.82 16.68
N GLU A 250 20.45 17.97 15.75
CA GLU A 250 21.32 17.00 15.10
C GLU A 250 21.05 16.94 13.60
N LEU A 251 22.13 16.79 12.84
CA LEU A 251 22.09 16.66 11.39
C LEU A 251 22.69 15.30 11.01
N HIS A 252 21.96 14.54 10.19
CA HIS A 252 22.38 13.22 9.76
C HIS A 252 22.34 13.11 8.23
N THR A 253 23.26 12.33 7.67
CA THR A 253 23.22 11.86 6.28
C THR A 253 23.01 10.35 6.26
N PHE A 254 22.59 9.80 5.12
CA PHE A 254 22.40 8.37 4.98
C PHE A 254 23.74 7.67 4.66
N GLU A 255 24.00 6.52 5.26
CA GLU A 255 25.15 5.64 4.99
C GLU A 255 24.68 4.19 5.11
N GLY A 256 24.64 3.46 3.99
CA GLY A 256 23.92 2.21 3.92
C GLY A 256 22.45 2.38 4.22
N MET A 257 21.89 1.51 5.03
CA MET A 257 20.53 1.60 5.57
C MET A 257 20.43 2.46 6.83
N GLY A 258 21.55 2.90 7.37
CA GLY A 258 21.63 3.69 8.59
C GLY A 258 21.78 5.17 8.34
N ARG A 259 21.89 5.90 9.45
CA ARG A 259 22.13 7.35 9.46
C ARG A 259 23.41 7.65 10.23
N LYS A 260 24.18 8.57 9.70
CA LYS A 260 25.43 9.04 10.31
C LYS A 260 25.31 10.53 10.62
N ARG A 261 25.57 10.89 11.86
CA ARG A 261 25.63 12.28 12.29
C ARG A 261 26.79 12.99 11.62
N VAL A 262 26.52 14.14 11.06
CA VAL A 262 27.50 14.96 10.33
C VAL A 262 27.38 16.42 10.72
N PRO A 263 28.49 17.18 10.72
CA PRO A 263 28.45 18.59 11.07
C PRO A 263 27.79 19.45 10.00
N THR A 264 27.84 19.01 8.73
CA THR A 264 27.43 19.83 7.58
C THR A 264 26.88 18.96 6.46
N VAL A 265 25.83 19.45 5.78
CA VAL A 265 25.28 18.86 4.55
C VAL A 265 25.09 19.97 3.51
N GLY A 266 25.64 19.76 2.31
CA GLY A 266 25.55 20.71 1.19
C GLY A 266 24.37 20.47 0.27
N ALA A 267 24.16 21.40 -0.67
CA ALA A 267 23.15 21.30 -1.71
C ALA A 267 23.26 20.00 -2.52
N GLY A 268 22.13 19.41 -2.85
CA GLY A 268 21.99 18.17 -3.61
C GLY A 268 21.97 16.90 -2.77
N ASP A 269 22.39 16.92 -1.51
CA ASP A 269 22.38 15.71 -0.67
C ASP A 269 21.05 15.56 0.09
N ILE A 270 20.72 14.33 0.45
CA ILE A 270 19.55 13.97 1.25
C ILE A 270 19.99 13.84 2.70
N CYS A 271 19.28 14.52 3.59
CA CYS A 271 19.60 14.52 5.00
C CYS A 271 18.38 14.31 5.88
N ALA A 272 18.66 13.99 7.15
CA ALA A 272 17.67 13.83 8.19
C ALA A 272 18.01 14.78 9.36
N ILE A 273 16.99 15.51 9.83
CA ILE A 273 17.12 16.54 10.86
C ILE A 273 16.33 16.10 12.09
N VAL A 274 16.99 16.16 13.25
CA VAL A 274 16.41 15.87 14.55
C VAL A 274 16.29 17.16 15.36
N GLY A 275 15.20 17.28 16.10
CA GLY A 275 14.97 18.35 17.07
C GLY A 275 14.07 19.46 16.56
N LEU A 276 13.30 19.21 15.51
CA LEU A 276 12.16 20.01 15.12
C LEU A 276 10.93 19.49 15.86
N ASP A 277 10.29 20.33 16.67
CA ASP A 277 9.17 19.88 17.51
C ASP A 277 7.85 19.79 16.72
N LYS A 278 7.62 20.75 15.83
CA LYS A 278 6.42 20.79 14.98
C LYS A 278 6.83 21.07 13.54
N PHE A 279 6.59 20.15 12.67
CA PHE A 279 6.76 20.32 11.24
C PHE A 279 5.82 19.37 10.48
N GLU A 280 5.52 19.73 9.26
CA GLU A 280 4.75 18.90 8.34
C GLU A 280 5.56 18.64 7.06
N ILE A 281 5.17 17.58 6.34
CA ILE A 281 5.72 17.34 5.01
C ILE A 281 5.23 18.44 4.09
N GLY A 282 6.15 18.99 3.28
CA GLY A 282 5.90 20.16 2.45
C GLY A 282 6.31 21.50 3.09
N ASP A 283 6.69 21.49 4.37
CA ASP A 283 7.35 22.64 4.99
C ASP A 283 8.76 22.80 4.44
N THR A 284 9.24 24.04 4.41
CA THR A 284 10.58 24.34 3.92
C THR A 284 11.46 24.90 5.04
N ILE A 285 12.64 24.32 5.21
CA ILE A 285 13.68 24.88 6.06
C ILE A 285 14.45 25.90 5.23
N CYS A 286 14.45 27.14 5.69
CA CYS A 286 15.03 28.29 5.01
C CYS A 286 16.12 28.99 5.84
N ASP A 287 16.83 29.90 5.20
CA ASP A 287 17.71 30.84 5.90
C ASP A 287 16.96 31.62 6.99
N ALA A 288 17.66 31.94 8.09
CA ALA A 288 17.04 32.57 9.24
C ALA A 288 16.61 34.01 9.00
N GLU A 289 17.30 34.73 8.11
CA GLU A 289 17.09 36.17 7.85
C GLU A 289 16.31 36.40 6.55
N ASN A 290 16.61 35.59 5.52
CA ASN A 290 16.01 35.70 4.20
C ASN A 290 15.30 34.40 3.80
N PRO A 291 14.16 34.05 4.43
CA PRO A 291 13.45 32.84 4.16
C PRO A 291 12.77 32.87 2.78
N ASP A 292 13.12 31.90 1.94
CA ASP A 292 12.57 31.71 0.60
C ASP A 292 12.02 30.27 0.47
N PRO A 293 10.75 30.03 0.84
CA PRO A 293 10.15 28.70 0.85
C PRO A 293 9.87 28.20 -0.56
N LEU A 294 10.01 26.89 -0.74
CA LEU A 294 9.54 26.18 -1.93
C LEU A 294 8.01 26.12 -1.97
N PRO A 295 7.42 26.02 -3.17
CA PRO A 295 5.98 25.74 -3.28
C PRO A 295 5.61 24.49 -2.49
N PRO A 296 4.51 24.52 -1.71
CA PRO A 296 4.10 23.36 -0.93
C PRO A 296 3.74 22.21 -1.85
N ILE A 297 4.18 21.00 -1.49
CA ILE A 297 3.76 19.78 -2.20
C ILE A 297 2.28 19.55 -1.94
N ALA A 298 1.50 19.34 -2.99
CA ALA A 298 0.11 18.94 -2.86
C ALA A 298 0.04 17.59 -2.12
N ILE A 299 -0.69 17.55 -1.02
CA ILE A 299 -1.00 16.30 -0.34
C ILE A 299 -2.40 15.90 -0.79
N ASP A 300 -2.51 14.73 -1.41
CA ASP A 300 -3.81 14.19 -1.77
C ASP A 300 -4.64 13.98 -0.52
N GLU A 301 -5.88 14.44 -0.56
CA GLU A 301 -6.82 14.26 0.53
C GLU A 301 -7.29 12.80 0.62
N PRO A 302 -7.65 12.33 1.82
CA PRO A 302 -8.25 11.02 1.98
C PRO A 302 -9.53 10.89 1.13
N THR A 303 -9.69 9.76 0.45
CA THR A 303 -10.89 9.44 -0.33
C THR A 303 -11.80 8.43 0.35
N MET A 304 -11.28 7.71 1.34
CA MET A 304 -12.02 6.69 2.09
C MET A 304 -11.98 6.91 3.59
N SER A 305 -12.99 6.43 4.28
CA SER A 305 -13.08 6.43 5.73
C SER A 305 -13.65 5.12 6.27
N MET A 306 -13.24 4.75 7.48
CA MET A 306 -13.78 3.61 8.21
C MET A 306 -14.10 4.01 9.65
N LEU A 307 -15.13 3.40 10.20
CA LEU A 307 -15.42 3.51 11.63
C LEU A 307 -14.53 2.53 12.40
N PHE A 308 -13.72 3.03 13.31
CA PHE A 308 -12.98 2.25 14.30
C PHE A 308 -13.70 2.37 15.63
N SER A 309 -13.83 1.28 16.36
CA SER A 309 -14.42 1.30 17.70
C SER A 309 -13.78 0.26 18.62
N ILE A 310 -13.99 0.46 19.93
CA ILE A 310 -13.65 -0.58 20.90
C ILE A 310 -14.44 -1.84 20.58
N ASN A 311 -13.84 -3.01 20.83
CA ASN A 311 -14.56 -4.27 20.71
C ASN A 311 -15.56 -4.40 21.86
N ASP A 312 -16.83 -4.66 21.56
CA ASP A 312 -17.92 -4.91 22.51
C ASP A 312 -18.54 -6.31 22.34
N SER A 313 -17.81 -7.21 21.67
CA SER A 313 -18.25 -8.58 21.47
C SER A 313 -18.24 -9.41 22.77
N PRO A 314 -18.96 -10.54 22.83
CA PRO A 314 -18.89 -11.47 23.97
C PRO A 314 -17.50 -12.04 24.23
N PHE A 315 -16.56 -11.88 23.30
CA PHE A 315 -15.15 -12.30 23.43
C PHE A 315 -14.18 -11.17 23.73
N PHE A 316 -14.70 -9.98 24.03
CA PHE A 316 -13.91 -8.82 24.43
C PHE A 316 -12.85 -9.16 25.48
N GLY A 317 -11.61 -8.72 25.27
CA GLY A 317 -10.50 -8.84 26.19
C GLY A 317 -9.93 -10.25 26.39
N LYS A 318 -10.40 -11.25 25.62
CA LYS A 318 -9.86 -12.63 25.72
C LYS A 318 -8.52 -12.80 25.00
N GLU A 319 -8.25 -12.00 23.99
CA GLU A 319 -7.10 -12.18 23.12
C GLU A 319 -6.20 -10.94 23.05
N GLY A 320 -6.79 -9.73 23.16
CA GLY A 320 -6.07 -8.46 23.07
C GLY A 320 -5.46 -8.01 24.39
N LYS A 321 -4.30 -7.36 24.32
CA LYS A 321 -3.64 -6.70 25.44
C LYS A 321 -4.13 -5.25 25.61
N TYR A 322 -4.36 -4.57 24.49
CA TYR A 322 -4.77 -3.17 24.43
C TYR A 322 -6.20 -3.07 23.92
N VAL A 323 -7.16 -2.94 24.83
CA VAL A 323 -8.59 -3.07 24.54
C VAL A 323 -9.42 -1.82 24.89
N THR A 324 -8.82 -0.84 25.56
CA THR A 324 -9.55 0.35 26.04
C THR A 324 -9.55 1.47 25.00
N SER A 325 -10.55 2.37 25.09
CA SER A 325 -10.63 3.56 24.23
C SER A 325 -9.36 4.43 24.30
N ARG A 326 -8.75 4.53 25.48
CA ARG A 326 -7.49 5.27 25.68
C ARG A 326 -6.34 4.63 24.89
N HIS A 327 -6.17 3.32 24.97
CA HIS A 327 -5.12 2.63 24.23
C HIS A 327 -5.24 2.85 22.71
N ILE A 328 -6.46 2.73 22.18
CA ILE A 328 -6.71 2.93 20.74
C ILE A 328 -6.46 4.39 20.36
N GLN A 329 -6.95 5.36 21.16
CA GLN A 329 -6.72 6.78 20.91
C GLN A 329 -5.22 7.13 20.89
N ASP A 330 -4.47 6.67 21.89
CA ASP A 330 -3.04 6.94 22.00
C ASP A 330 -2.29 6.34 20.79
N ARG A 331 -2.69 5.16 20.35
CA ARG A 331 -2.11 4.50 19.17
C ARG A 331 -2.46 5.24 17.87
N LEU A 332 -3.69 5.68 17.70
CA LEU A 332 -4.10 6.48 16.55
C LEU A 332 -3.39 7.85 16.51
N ASN A 333 -3.18 8.48 17.66
CA ASN A 333 -2.40 9.71 17.74
C ASN A 333 -0.94 9.49 17.30
N LEU A 334 -0.33 8.38 17.75
CA LEU A 334 1.03 8.01 17.33
C LEU A 334 1.10 7.76 15.81
N GLU A 335 0.03 7.22 15.22
CA GLU A 335 -0.02 7.04 13.76
C GLU A 335 -0.14 8.36 13.02
N LEU A 336 -0.93 9.31 13.53
CA LEU A 336 -1.02 10.67 12.97
C LEU A 336 0.32 11.40 12.96
N ASP A 337 1.17 11.13 13.96
CA ASP A 337 2.54 11.69 14.01
C ASP A 337 3.45 11.15 12.90
N LYS A 338 3.15 9.97 12.38
CA LYS A 338 3.96 9.28 11.37
C LYS A 338 3.37 9.38 9.95
N ASN A 339 2.05 9.51 9.84
CA ASN A 339 1.32 9.37 8.58
C ASN A 339 0.40 10.56 8.34
N LEU A 340 0.84 11.49 7.51
CA LEU A 340 0.08 12.71 7.19
C LEU A 340 -1.10 12.48 6.23
N ALA A 341 -1.14 11.34 5.55
CA ALA A 341 -2.26 10.97 4.69
C ALA A 341 -3.46 10.44 5.49
N LEU A 342 -3.27 10.20 6.79
CA LEU A 342 -4.31 9.74 7.69
C LEU A 342 -5.02 10.93 8.35
N ARG A 343 -6.32 10.82 8.55
CA ARG A 343 -7.12 11.75 9.38
C ARG A 343 -7.90 10.92 10.38
N VAL A 344 -7.93 11.36 11.62
CA VAL A 344 -8.69 10.72 12.68
C VAL A 344 -9.62 11.76 13.33
N ARG A 345 -10.90 11.47 13.33
CA ARG A 345 -11.91 12.29 13.98
C ARG A 345 -12.67 11.45 15.01
N ARG A 346 -12.72 11.90 16.23
CA ARG A 346 -13.55 11.30 17.27
C ARG A 346 -15.03 11.55 16.95
N THR A 347 -15.87 10.55 17.12
CA THR A 347 -17.33 10.71 16.99
C THR A 347 -17.93 11.25 18.30
N GLU A 348 -19.21 11.59 18.29
CA GLU A 348 -19.96 11.98 19.50
C GLU A 348 -20.10 10.81 20.49
N GLU A 349 -20.08 9.56 19.99
CA GLU A 349 -20.10 8.37 20.79
C GLU A 349 -18.70 8.05 21.32
N ASP A 350 -18.60 7.79 22.63
CA ASP A 350 -17.32 7.44 23.23
C ASP A 350 -16.79 6.08 22.73
N GLY A 351 -15.48 6.01 22.52
CA GLY A 351 -14.83 4.80 22.01
C GLY A 351 -15.03 4.53 20.52
N LYS A 352 -15.45 5.54 19.74
CA LYS A 352 -15.59 5.46 18.29
C LYS A 352 -14.84 6.57 17.57
N TRP A 353 -14.17 6.23 16.47
CA TRP A 353 -13.38 7.14 15.62
C TRP A 353 -13.69 6.92 14.16
N ILE A 354 -13.77 8.00 13.40
CA ILE A 354 -13.72 7.95 11.95
C ILE A 354 -12.27 8.12 11.53
N VAL A 355 -11.70 7.08 10.95
CA VAL A 355 -10.34 7.05 10.44
C VAL A 355 -10.41 7.13 8.92
N SER A 356 -9.80 8.16 8.34
CA SER A 356 -9.83 8.42 6.91
C SER A 356 -8.44 8.25 6.31
N GLY A 357 -8.37 7.57 5.18
CA GLY A 357 -7.15 7.27 4.43
C GLY A 357 -7.39 7.29 2.92
N ARG A 358 -6.36 6.97 2.15
CA ARG A 358 -6.43 7.02 0.68
C ARG A 358 -7.16 5.86 0.06
N GLY A 359 -7.08 4.68 0.67
CA GLY A 359 -7.70 3.47 0.15
C GLY A 359 -7.89 2.41 1.23
N VAL A 360 -8.49 1.29 0.84
CA VAL A 360 -8.76 0.16 1.75
C VAL A 360 -7.45 -0.46 2.23
N LEU A 361 -6.46 -0.63 1.34
CA LEU A 361 -5.15 -1.20 1.67
C LEU A 361 -4.42 -0.35 2.72
N HIS A 362 -4.42 0.97 2.58
CA HIS A 362 -3.80 1.87 3.55
C HIS A 362 -4.40 1.70 4.96
N LEU A 363 -5.74 1.62 5.06
CA LEU A 363 -6.43 1.43 6.33
C LEU A 363 -6.27 -0.01 6.88
N SER A 364 -6.23 -1.02 6.02
CA SER A 364 -6.03 -2.42 6.42
C SER A 364 -4.63 -2.66 6.99
N ILE A 365 -3.60 -2.00 6.44
CA ILE A 365 -2.24 -2.04 6.99
C ILE A 365 -2.18 -1.46 8.40
N LEU A 366 -2.87 -0.35 8.65
CA LEU A 366 -2.96 0.23 10.00
C LEU A 366 -3.64 -0.77 10.96
N ILE A 367 -4.75 -1.36 10.57
CA ILE A 367 -5.49 -2.32 11.38
C ILE A 367 -4.64 -3.56 11.67
N GLU A 368 -3.96 -4.09 10.66
CA GLU A 368 -3.10 -5.28 10.80
C GLU A 368 -1.88 -5.00 11.67
N THR A 369 -1.29 -3.80 11.56
CA THR A 369 -0.20 -3.36 12.43
C THR A 369 -0.66 -3.29 13.89
N MET A 370 -1.82 -2.68 14.15
CA MET A 370 -2.42 -2.63 15.49
C MET A 370 -2.71 -4.04 16.02
N ARG A 371 -3.24 -4.94 15.19
CA ARG A 371 -3.49 -6.34 15.53
C ARG A 371 -2.21 -7.04 16.03
N ARG A 372 -1.11 -6.89 15.30
CA ARG A 372 0.21 -7.49 15.65
C ARG A 372 0.83 -6.87 16.89
N GLU A 373 0.58 -5.60 17.14
CA GLU A 373 1.00 -4.92 18.37
C GLU A 373 0.19 -5.37 19.60
N GLY A 374 -0.89 -6.15 19.43
CA GLY A 374 -1.70 -6.70 20.50
C GLY A 374 -2.97 -5.91 20.82
N TYR A 375 -3.40 -5.04 19.91
CA TYR A 375 -4.68 -4.32 20.03
C TYR A 375 -5.85 -5.21 19.65
N GLU A 376 -6.98 -4.93 20.27
CA GLU A 376 -8.28 -5.51 19.96
C GLU A 376 -9.27 -4.38 19.66
N LEU A 377 -9.88 -4.42 18.49
CA LEU A 377 -10.81 -3.40 18.03
C LEU A 377 -11.83 -4.02 17.07
N GLN A 378 -12.86 -3.25 16.74
CA GLN A 378 -13.76 -3.58 15.65
C GLN A 378 -13.84 -2.42 14.65
N VAL A 379 -14.06 -2.76 13.39
CA VAL A 379 -14.08 -1.82 12.28
C VAL A 379 -15.31 -2.01 11.42
N GLY A 380 -15.84 -0.88 10.95
CA GLY A 380 -17.00 -0.87 10.06
C GLY A 380 -16.60 -0.97 8.59
N GLN A 381 -17.60 -1.05 7.72
CA GLN A 381 -17.40 -1.10 6.28
C GLN A 381 -16.69 0.16 5.76
N PRO A 382 -15.74 0.03 4.80
CA PRO A 382 -15.15 1.17 4.11
C PRO A 382 -16.20 2.00 3.38
N GLN A 383 -16.14 3.32 3.59
CA GLN A 383 -17.02 4.29 2.94
C GLN A 383 -16.21 5.35 2.22
N VAL A 384 -16.67 5.75 1.04
CA VAL A 384 -16.05 6.86 0.29
C VAL A 384 -16.46 8.19 0.90
N ILE A 385 -15.55 9.16 0.86
CA ILE A 385 -15.80 10.51 1.36
C ILE A 385 -16.45 11.32 0.24
N MET A 386 -17.72 11.68 0.45
CA MET A 386 -18.46 12.56 -0.45
C MET A 386 -18.12 14.03 -0.20
N LYS A 387 -18.16 14.85 -1.25
CA LYS A 387 -17.98 16.30 -1.15
C LYS A 387 -19.15 17.03 -1.80
N GLU A 388 -19.50 18.18 -1.29
CA GLU A 388 -20.38 19.11 -1.99
C GLU A 388 -19.54 20.06 -2.86
N ILE A 389 -19.75 20.02 -4.17
CA ILE A 389 -19.08 20.90 -5.14
C ILE A 389 -20.20 21.54 -5.97
N ASP A 390 -20.22 22.87 -6.00
CA ASP A 390 -21.24 23.66 -6.71
C ASP A 390 -22.70 23.27 -6.34
N GLY A 391 -22.95 22.92 -5.08
CA GLY A 391 -24.28 22.53 -4.58
C GLY A 391 -24.73 21.13 -5.02
N ARG A 392 -23.81 20.30 -5.52
CA ARG A 392 -24.07 18.90 -5.89
C ARG A 392 -23.21 17.97 -5.07
N THR A 393 -23.81 16.87 -4.64
CA THR A 393 -23.05 15.79 -3.99
C THR A 393 -22.17 15.11 -5.04
N CYS A 394 -20.85 15.15 -4.82
CA CYS A 394 -19.85 14.53 -5.68
C CYS A 394 -19.15 13.39 -4.95
N GLU A 395 -18.77 12.37 -5.72
CA GLU A 395 -18.04 11.21 -5.28
C GLU A 395 -16.66 11.13 -5.95
N PRO A 396 -15.67 10.52 -5.29
CA PRO A 396 -14.35 10.32 -5.89
C PRO A 396 -14.44 9.29 -7.02
N ILE A 397 -13.88 9.66 -8.18
CA ILE A 397 -13.76 8.81 -9.37
C ILE A 397 -12.30 8.40 -9.52
N GLU A 398 -12.11 7.14 -9.87
CA GLU A 398 -10.80 6.57 -10.14
C GLU A 398 -10.68 6.12 -11.60
N GLU A 399 -9.48 6.21 -12.11
CA GLU A 399 -9.08 5.55 -13.35
C GLU A 399 -8.68 4.13 -12.99
N LEU A 400 -9.44 3.16 -13.47
CA LEU A 400 -9.23 1.74 -13.27
C LEU A 400 -8.63 1.14 -14.54
N THR A 401 -7.47 0.50 -14.44
CA THR A 401 -6.83 -0.24 -15.53
C THR A 401 -6.88 -1.73 -15.21
N ILE A 402 -7.41 -2.52 -16.13
CA ILE A 402 -7.44 -3.98 -16.04
C ILE A 402 -6.68 -4.54 -17.24
N SER A 403 -5.65 -5.34 -16.99
CA SER A 403 -4.93 -6.11 -18.01
C SER A 403 -5.29 -7.59 -17.87
N VAL A 404 -5.76 -8.20 -18.96
CA VAL A 404 -6.30 -9.57 -18.92
C VAL A 404 -6.16 -10.23 -20.29
N PRO A 405 -6.04 -11.58 -20.40
CA PRO A 405 -6.16 -12.28 -21.66
C PRO A 405 -7.47 -11.97 -22.38
N GLU A 406 -7.47 -11.92 -23.70
CA GLU A 406 -8.60 -11.49 -24.52
C GLU A 406 -9.90 -12.24 -24.22
N GLU A 407 -9.82 -13.54 -23.90
CA GLU A 407 -10.96 -14.39 -23.59
C GLU A 407 -11.78 -13.93 -22.36
N PHE A 408 -11.17 -13.19 -21.43
CA PHE A 408 -11.82 -12.68 -20.23
C PHE A 408 -12.26 -11.22 -20.33
N ALA A 409 -11.87 -10.50 -21.40
CA ALA A 409 -12.13 -9.06 -21.55
C ALA A 409 -13.61 -8.68 -21.38
N SER A 410 -14.52 -9.44 -22.02
CA SER A 410 -15.97 -9.20 -21.93
C SER A 410 -16.50 -9.31 -20.50
N LYS A 411 -15.96 -10.24 -19.69
CA LYS A 411 -16.35 -10.39 -18.29
C LYS A 411 -15.87 -9.22 -17.44
N MET A 412 -14.67 -8.67 -17.73
CA MET A 412 -14.14 -7.50 -17.04
C MET A 412 -14.98 -6.26 -17.32
N ILE A 413 -15.38 -6.06 -18.59
CA ILE A 413 -16.27 -4.97 -18.99
C ILE A 413 -17.61 -5.06 -18.25
N ASP A 414 -18.22 -6.24 -18.19
CA ASP A 414 -19.49 -6.44 -17.48
C ASP A 414 -19.37 -6.15 -15.98
N LEU A 415 -18.30 -6.63 -15.33
CA LEU A 415 -18.05 -6.40 -13.91
C LEU A 415 -17.85 -4.92 -13.58
N ALA A 416 -17.08 -4.19 -14.38
CA ALA A 416 -16.83 -2.76 -14.17
C ALA A 416 -18.09 -1.93 -14.45
N THR A 417 -18.83 -2.22 -15.53
CA THR A 417 -20.04 -1.50 -15.92
C THR A 417 -21.17 -1.66 -14.88
N LYS A 418 -21.37 -2.85 -14.32
CA LYS A 418 -22.32 -3.08 -13.22
C LYS A 418 -22.00 -2.21 -11.99
N ARG A 419 -20.75 -1.80 -11.83
CA ARG A 419 -20.28 -0.92 -10.76
C ARG A 419 -20.16 0.54 -11.19
N LYS A 420 -20.87 0.95 -12.25
CA LYS A 420 -20.88 2.31 -12.80
C LYS A 420 -19.53 2.74 -13.41
N GLY A 421 -18.70 1.78 -13.82
CA GLY A 421 -17.48 2.06 -14.60
C GLY A 421 -17.84 2.39 -16.05
N GLU A 422 -17.26 3.45 -16.57
CA GLU A 422 -17.35 3.88 -17.95
C GLU A 422 -16.02 3.59 -18.65
N MET A 423 -16.05 2.76 -19.69
CA MET A 423 -14.83 2.41 -20.44
C MET A 423 -14.34 3.60 -21.25
N THR A 424 -13.07 3.96 -21.08
CA THR A 424 -12.43 5.08 -21.78
C THR A 424 -11.53 4.62 -22.92
N SER A 425 -10.80 3.50 -22.74
CA SER A 425 -10.01 2.90 -23.81
C SER A 425 -9.92 1.38 -23.66
N MET A 426 -9.58 0.72 -24.76
CA MET A 426 -9.32 -0.72 -24.83
C MET A 426 -8.25 -0.96 -25.89
N ASP A 427 -7.08 -1.43 -25.47
CA ASP A 427 -5.93 -1.63 -26.33
C ASP A 427 -5.40 -3.07 -26.21
N THR A 428 -5.05 -3.68 -27.32
CA THR A 428 -4.45 -5.03 -27.34
C THR A 428 -2.94 -4.92 -27.32
N GLN A 429 -2.31 -5.54 -26.32
CA GLN A 429 -0.87 -5.58 -26.14
C GLN A 429 -0.40 -7.05 -26.14
N GLY A 430 0.06 -7.54 -27.27
CA GLY A 430 0.46 -8.93 -27.44
C GLY A 430 -0.73 -9.89 -27.27
N ASP A 431 -0.66 -10.75 -26.27
CA ASP A 431 -1.69 -11.73 -25.89
C ASP A 431 -2.70 -11.22 -24.85
N ARG A 432 -2.54 -9.96 -24.42
CA ARG A 432 -3.37 -9.34 -23.37
C ARG A 432 -4.12 -8.11 -23.90
N VAL A 433 -5.25 -7.85 -23.29
CA VAL A 433 -6.04 -6.63 -23.51
C VAL A 433 -5.95 -5.76 -22.26
N VAL A 434 -5.62 -4.49 -22.47
CA VAL A 434 -5.60 -3.47 -21.42
C VAL A 434 -6.86 -2.62 -21.58
N ILE A 435 -7.70 -2.61 -20.55
CA ILE A 435 -8.97 -1.89 -20.55
C ILE A 435 -8.90 -0.82 -19.46
N VAL A 436 -9.24 0.42 -19.81
CA VAL A 436 -9.25 1.54 -18.88
C VAL A 436 -10.70 2.02 -18.68
N PHE A 437 -11.05 2.27 -17.41
CA PHE A 437 -12.36 2.75 -17.00
C PHE A 437 -12.24 3.98 -16.10
N GLU A 438 -13.26 4.83 -16.14
CA GLU A 438 -13.56 5.78 -15.07
C GLU A 438 -14.66 5.20 -14.18
N ILE A 439 -14.35 4.92 -12.93
CA ILE A 439 -15.24 4.22 -12.00
C ILE A 439 -15.30 4.94 -10.65
N PRO A 440 -16.48 5.03 -10.01
CA PRO A 440 -16.55 5.51 -8.63
C PRO A 440 -15.68 4.67 -7.67
N SER A 441 -14.92 5.31 -6.78
CA SER A 441 -14.08 4.59 -5.80
C SER A 441 -14.85 3.54 -5.00
N ARG A 442 -16.13 3.79 -4.68
CA ARG A 442 -17.00 2.79 -4.03
C ARG A 442 -17.29 1.58 -4.92
N GLY A 443 -17.15 1.67 -6.23
CA GLY A 443 -17.29 0.56 -7.19
C GLY A 443 -16.07 -0.35 -7.20
N ILE A 444 -14.91 0.13 -6.77
CA ILE A 444 -13.68 -0.65 -6.70
C ILE A 444 -13.67 -1.58 -5.48
N ILE A 445 -14.35 -1.19 -4.39
CA ILE A 445 -14.42 -2.00 -3.17
C ILE A 445 -14.97 -3.39 -3.49
N GLY A 446 -14.18 -4.44 -3.25
CA GLY A 446 -14.50 -5.84 -3.57
C GLY A 446 -14.49 -6.20 -5.06
N LEU A 447 -14.10 -5.29 -5.95
CA LEU A 447 -13.98 -5.58 -7.38
C LEU A 447 -12.79 -6.51 -7.67
N ARG A 448 -11.67 -6.33 -6.98
CA ARG A 448 -10.43 -7.11 -7.19
C ARG A 448 -10.68 -8.62 -7.08
N THR A 449 -11.35 -9.05 -6.03
CA THR A 449 -11.68 -10.47 -5.82
C THR A 449 -12.56 -11.02 -6.94
N ASN A 450 -13.54 -10.23 -7.40
CA ASN A 450 -14.41 -10.64 -8.51
C ASN A 450 -13.65 -10.73 -9.83
N VAL A 451 -12.77 -9.77 -10.12
CA VAL A 451 -11.91 -9.73 -11.30
C VAL A 451 -10.97 -10.95 -11.31
N LEU A 452 -10.27 -11.23 -10.21
CA LEU A 452 -9.38 -12.38 -10.10
C LEU A 452 -10.14 -13.70 -10.26
N THR A 453 -11.29 -13.85 -9.62
CA THR A 453 -12.11 -15.05 -9.76
C THR A 453 -12.60 -15.26 -11.19
N ALA A 454 -13.08 -14.19 -11.84
CA ALA A 454 -13.62 -14.27 -13.20
C ALA A 454 -12.54 -14.52 -14.27
N SER A 455 -11.31 -14.12 -14.00
CA SER A 455 -10.13 -14.31 -14.87
C SER A 455 -9.27 -15.51 -14.47
N GLN A 456 -9.71 -16.34 -13.52
CA GLN A 456 -8.94 -17.49 -13.00
C GLN A 456 -7.56 -17.08 -12.43
N GLY A 457 -7.44 -15.85 -11.91
CA GLY A 457 -6.22 -15.30 -11.34
C GLY A 457 -5.31 -14.58 -12.34
N GLU A 458 -5.65 -14.55 -13.63
CA GLU A 458 -4.77 -13.99 -14.68
C GLU A 458 -4.90 -12.47 -14.87
N ALA A 459 -5.94 -11.84 -14.33
CA ALA A 459 -6.10 -10.40 -14.45
C ALA A 459 -5.14 -9.63 -13.52
N VAL A 460 -4.60 -8.55 -14.04
CA VAL A 460 -3.89 -7.54 -13.25
C VAL A 460 -4.73 -6.28 -13.22
N MET A 461 -4.98 -5.77 -12.02
CA MET A 461 -5.81 -4.60 -11.79
C MET A 461 -5.02 -3.52 -11.06
N ALA A 462 -5.09 -2.29 -11.56
CA ALA A 462 -4.57 -1.10 -10.91
C ALA A 462 -5.60 0.03 -11.00
N HIS A 463 -5.63 0.88 -10.01
CA HIS A 463 -6.53 2.03 -9.99
C HIS A 463 -5.83 3.24 -9.37
N ARG A 464 -6.28 4.45 -9.73
CA ARG A 464 -5.78 5.70 -9.16
C ARG A 464 -6.90 6.73 -9.08
N PHE A 465 -6.86 7.58 -8.05
CA PHE A 465 -7.77 8.71 -7.96
C PHE A 465 -7.57 9.65 -9.15
N LYS A 466 -8.68 10.08 -9.75
CA LYS A 466 -8.70 11.03 -10.85
C LYS A 466 -9.25 12.39 -10.42
N GLU A 467 -10.51 12.43 -10.02
CA GLU A 467 -11.22 13.66 -9.65
C GLU A 467 -12.52 13.36 -8.90
N TYR A 468 -13.20 14.40 -8.46
CA TYR A 468 -14.57 14.30 -7.95
C TYR A 468 -15.58 14.59 -9.06
N GLN A 469 -16.56 13.70 -9.26
CA GLN A 469 -17.68 13.87 -10.19
C GLN A 469 -19.02 13.72 -9.46
N PRO A 470 -20.14 14.21 -10.05
CA PRO A 470 -21.46 14.02 -9.48
C PRO A 470 -21.78 12.55 -9.20
N TYR A 471 -22.51 12.30 -8.12
CA TYR A 471 -22.88 10.95 -7.67
C TYR A 471 -23.59 10.15 -8.78
N LYS A 472 -23.06 8.98 -9.15
CA LYS A 472 -23.52 8.13 -10.26
C LYS A 472 -24.66 7.16 -9.89
N GLY A 473 -25.31 7.32 -8.73
CA GLY A 473 -26.40 6.46 -8.28
C GLY A 473 -25.92 5.22 -7.50
N GLU A 474 -26.81 4.38 -7.04
CA GLU A 474 -26.49 3.23 -6.21
C GLU A 474 -25.73 2.12 -6.96
N ILE A 475 -24.86 1.42 -6.23
CA ILE A 475 -24.11 0.25 -6.70
C ILE A 475 -24.44 -0.91 -5.77
N GLU A 476 -24.93 -2.00 -6.34
CA GLU A 476 -25.10 -3.25 -5.61
C GLU A 476 -23.74 -3.90 -5.36
N ARG A 477 -23.39 -4.09 -4.08
CA ARG A 477 -22.11 -4.71 -3.69
C ARG A 477 -22.26 -6.20 -3.45
N ARG A 478 -23.10 -6.57 -2.50
CA ARG A 478 -23.33 -7.95 -2.07
C ARG A 478 -24.83 -8.23 -2.01
N VAL A 479 -25.30 -9.13 -2.87
CA VAL A 479 -26.70 -9.52 -2.93
C VAL A 479 -27.03 -10.53 -1.82
N ASN A 480 -26.15 -11.48 -1.58
CA ASN A 480 -26.37 -12.59 -0.65
C ASN A 480 -26.43 -12.15 0.82
N GLY A 481 -27.33 -12.75 1.58
CA GLY A 481 -27.47 -12.55 3.02
C GLY A 481 -26.35 -13.23 3.82
N SER A 482 -26.33 -12.97 5.13
CA SER A 482 -25.41 -13.58 6.08
C SER A 482 -26.06 -14.75 6.80
N MET A 483 -25.31 -15.82 7.01
CA MET A 483 -25.66 -16.84 8.01
C MET A 483 -25.13 -16.38 9.37
N VAL A 484 -26.02 -16.22 10.34
CA VAL A 484 -25.72 -15.62 11.64
C VAL A 484 -25.89 -16.65 12.74
N ALA A 485 -24.90 -16.79 13.61
CA ALA A 485 -24.99 -17.73 14.74
C ALA A 485 -26.10 -17.32 15.71
N MET A 486 -26.93 -18.30 16.10
CA MET A 486 -28.07 -18.13 17.01
C MET A 486 -27.62 -17.97 18.47
N GLU A 487 -26.61 -18.73 18.87
CA GLU A 487 -26.16 -18.82 20.25
C GLU A 487 -24.63 -18.94 20.36
N THR A 488 -24.12 -18.70 21.56
CA THR A 488 -22.69 -18.80 21.86
C THR A 488 -22.34 -20.24 22.23
N GLY A 489 -21.26 -20.79 21.64
CA GLY A 489 -20.81 -22.15 21.93
C GLY A 489 -19.77 -22.65 20.95
N THR A 490 -19.51 -23.97 21.02
CA THR A 490 -18.57 -24.65 20.13
C THR A 490 -19.28 -25.14 18.88
N VAL A 491 -18.70 -24.95 17.72
CA VAL A 491 -19.21 -25.43 16.43
C VAL A 491 -19.05 -26.92 16.30
N PHE A 492 -20.13 -27.64 15.93
CA PHE A 492 -20.10 -29.06 15.69
C PHE A 492 -20.17 -29.39 14.19
N ALA A 493 -19.33 -30.34 13.77
CA ALA A 493 -19.30 -30.84 12.39
C ALA A 493 -20.69 -31.34 11.91
N TYR A 494 -21.45 -31.98 12.79
CA TYR A 494 -22.81 -32.41 12.50
C TYR A 494 -23.76 -31.27 12.14
N ALA A 495 -23.66 -30.12 12.82
CA ALA A 495 -24.48 -28.96 12.53
C ALA A 495 -24.10 -28.33 11.17
N LEU A 496 -22.80 -28.21 10.88
CA LEU A 496 -22.32 -27.72 9.59
C LEU A 496 -22.76 -28.59 8.43
N ASP A 497 -22.64 -29.91 8.57
CA ASP A 497 -23.07 -30.90 7.57
C ASP A 497 -24.55 -30.74 7.18
N LYS A 498 -25.41 -30.51 8.18
CA LYS A 498 -26.86 -30.34 7.96
C LYS A 498 -27.24 -28.98 7.38
N LEU A 499 -26.35 -28.02 7.43
CA LEU A 499 -26.60 -26.61 7.03
C LEU A 499 -25.82 -26.19 5.79
N GLN A 500 -24.89 -27.02 5.28
CA GLN A 500 -24.03 -26.63 4.14
C GLN A 500 -24.81 -26.37 2.83
N ASP A 501 -25.99 -26.94 2.65
CA ASP A 501 -26.87 -26.63 1.52
C ASP A 501 -27.45 -25.20 1.58
N ARG A 502 -27.36 -24.51 2.74
CA ARG A 502 -27.87 -23.16 2.93
C ARG A 502 -26.90 -22.09 2.52
N GLY A 503 -25.61 -22.43 2.35
CA GLY A 503 -24.59 -21.46 2.00
C GLY A 503 -23.17 -21.94 2.25
N ARG A 504 -22.22 -20.99 2.21
CA ARG A 504 -20.80 -21.25 2.43
C ARG A 504 -20.41 -20.81 3.84
N PHE A 505 -19.69 -21.65 4.57
CA PHE A 505 -19.23 -21.34 5.93
C PHE A 505 -17.88 -20.63 5.93
N PHE A 506 -17.64 -19.81 6.98
CA PHE A 506 -16.40 -19.11 7.28
C PHE A 506 -15.70 -19.66 8.52
N ILE A 507 -16.28 -20.67 9.16
CA ILE A 507 -15.87 -21.25 10.44
C ILE A 507 -15.57 -22.74 10.30
N ASN A 508 -14.69 -23.23 11.17
CA ASN A 508 -14.32 -24.64 11.25
C ASN A 508 -15.08 -25.36 12.38
N PRO A 509 -15.22 -26.70 12.31
CA PRO A 509 -15.59 -27.48 13.47
C PRO A 509 -14.66 -27.25 14.66
N GLN A 510 -15.18 -27.27 15.88
CA GLN A 510 -14.50 -27.02 17.16
C GLN A 510 -14.17 -25.54 17.43
N GLU A 511 -14.44 -24.65 16.50
CA GLU A 511 -14.27 -23.21 16.72
C GLU A 511 -15.32 -22.67 17.70
N GLN A 512 -14.95 -21.65 18.48
CA GLN A 512 -15.87 -20.95 19.38
C GLN A 512 -16.54 -19.81 18.63
N VAL A 513 -17.86 -19.75 18.72
CA VAL A 513 -18.67 -18.68 18.13
C VAL A 513 -19.57 -18.04 19.17
N TYR A 514 -20.09 -16.86 18.90
CA TYR A 514 -21.07 -16.19 19.75
C TYR A 514 -22.32 -15.77 18.96
N ALA A 515 -23.42 -15.57 19.69
CA ALA A 515 -24.68 -15.12 19.10
C ALA A 515 -24.49 -13.78 18.36
N GLY A 516 -24.95 -13.71 17.10
CA GLY A 516 -24.77 -12.53 16.26
C GLY A 516 -23.48 -12.51 15.43
N GLN A 517 -22.57 -13.48 15.59
CA GLN A 517 -21.41 -13.67 14.70
C GLN A 517 -21.89 -14.11 13.32
N VAL A 518 -21.30 -13.54 12.26
CA VAL A 518 -21.51 -13.97 10.89
C VAL A 518 -20.62 -15.19 10.64
N VAL A 519 -21.23 -16.34 10.42
CA VAL A 519 -20.55 -17.64 10.31
C VAL A 519 -20.55 -18.19 8.90
N GLY A 520 -21.19 -17.50 7.96
CA GLY A 520 -21.22 -17.90 6.55
C GLY A 520 -22.04 -16.95 5.68
N GLU A 521 -22.01 -17.21 4.38
CA GLU A 521 -22.81 -16.55 3.35
C GLU A 521 -24.03 -17.41 3.01
N HIS A 522 -25.21 -16.80 3.02
CA HIS A 522 -26.46 -17.47 2.66
C HIS A 522 -26.64 -17.47 1.14
N VAL A 523 -27.26 -18.48 0.57
CA VAL A 523 -27.58 -18.54 -0.88
C VAL A 523 -28.66 -17.56 -1.31
N HIS A 524 -29.44 -17.01 -0.38
CA HIS A 524 -30.49 -16.02 -0.66
C HIS A 524 -30.11 -14.64 -0.09
N GLU A 525 -30.79 -13.59 -0.53
CA GLU A 525 -30.54 -12.19 -0.16
C GLU A 525 -30.75 -11.89 1.33
N LYS A 526 -31.67 -12.62 1.99
CA LYS A 526 -32.02 -12.38 3.39
C LYS A 526 -31.07 -13.12 4.32
N ASP A 527 -30.75 -12.48 5.44
CA ASP A 527 -29.99 -13.12 6.50
C ASP A 527 -30.73 -14.33 7.09
N LEU A 528 -29.97 -15.35 7.43
CA LEU A 528 -30.46 -16.58 8.03
C LEU A 528 -29.78 -16.81 9.39
N VAL A 529 -30.58 -16.85 10.45
CA VAL A 529 -30.07 -17.22 11.79
C VAL A 529 -30.06 -18.73 11.91
N ILE A 530 -28.91 -19.30 12.27
CA ILE A 530 -28.65 -20.74 12.29
C ILE A 530 -28.03 -21.18 13.61
N ASN A 531 -28.31 -22.40 14.01
CA ASN A 531 -27.67 -23.02 15.17
C ASN A 531 -26.54 -23.96 14.73
N VAL A 532 -25.30 -23.50 14.86
CA VAL A 532 -24.07 -24.23 14.53
C VAL A 532 -23.49 -24.99 15.73
N THR A 533 -24.06 -24.79 16.93
CA THR A 533 -23.59 -25.41 18.19
C THR A 533 -24.36 -26.66 18.54
N LYS A 534 -25.28 -27.13 17.68
CA LYS A 534 -26.10 -28.30 17.93
C LYS A 534 -25.29 -29.58 17.74
N SER A 535 -25.11 -30.35 18.82
CA SER A 535 -24.47 -31.65 18.79
C SER A 535 -25.44 -32.75 18.30
N LYS A 536 -24.89 -33.83 17.78
CA LYS A 536 -25.67 -35.07 17.47
C LYS A 536 -26.22 -35.62 18.79
N GLN A 537 -27.53 -35.73 18.93
CA GLN A 537 -28.12 -36.44 20.08
C GLN A 537 -27.83 -37.92 19.93
N LEU A 538 -27.24 -38.50 20.97
CA LEU A 538 -27.08 -39.95 21.05
C LEU A 538 -28.46 -40.62 21.21
N THR A 539 -28.96 -41.20 20.14
CA THR A 539 -30.13 -42.07 20.22
C THR A 539 -29.66 -43.49 20.51
N ASN A 540 -30.32 -44.17 21.47
CA ASN A 540 -30.01 -45.56 21.85
C ASN A 540 -30.31 -46.63 20.77
N MET A 541 -30.70 -46.24 19.57
CA MET A 541 -30.85 -47.14 18.43
C MET A 541 -29.51 -47.29 17.72
N ARG A 542 -28.86 -48.43 17.88
CA ARG A 542 -27.80 -48.90 17.00
C ARG A 542 -28.41 -49.21 15.62
N ALA A 543 -28.50 -48.21 14.76
CA ALA A 543 -28.58 -48.46 13.33
C ALA A 543 -27.18 -48.90 12.89
N SER A 544 -27.02 -50.17 12.62
CA SER A 544 -25.86 -50.75 11.95
C SER A 544 -25.87 -50.31 10.47
N GLY A 545 -25.40 -49.11 10.20
CA GLY A 545 -25.32 -48.58 8.86
C GLY A 545 -24.55 -47.26 8.90
N SER A 546 -23.33 -47.34 8.44
CA SER A 546 -22.45 -46.25 8.04
C SER A 546 -22.45 -45.01 8.97
N ASP A 547 -21.42 -44.88 9.79
CA ASP A 547 -20.86 -43.59 10.14
C ASP A 547 -20.37 -42.96 8.83
N GLU A 548 -21.28 -42.40 8.04
CA GLU A 548 -20.91 -41.50 6.95
C GLU A 548 -20.11 -40.37 7.57
N LYS A 549 -18.81 -40.36 7.27
CA LYS A 549 -17.95 -39.27 7.62
C LYS A 549 -18.55 -38.02 7.01
N ALA A 550 -18.93 -37.03 7.84
CA ALA A 550 -19.45 -35.76 7.37
C ALA A 550 -18.48 -35.18 6.33
N HIS A 551 -18.94 -35.04 5.10
CA HIS A 551 -18.16 -34.48 4.00
C HIS A 551 -18.40 -32.97 4.02
N LEU A 552 -17.59 -32.23 4.80
CA LEU A 552 -17.69 -30.77 4.90
C LEU A 552 -16.90 -30.12 3.79
N ALA A 553 -17.52 -29.18 3.10
CA ALA A 553 -16.80 -28.28 2.22
C ALA A 553 -15.82 -27.41 3.04
N PRO A 554 -14.60 -27.14 2.54
CA PRO A 554 -13.67 -26.28 3.23
C PRO A 554 -14.28 -24.89 3.44
N PRO A 555 -14.05 -24.26 4.61
CA PRO A 555 -14.55 -22.92 4.88
C PRO A 555 -13.84 -21.89 4.00
N VAL A 556 -14.54 -20.80 3.70
CA VAL A 556 -13.93 -19.63 3.07
C VAL A 556 -13.15 -18.87 4.14
N VAL A 557 -11.86 -18.68 3.91
CA VAL A 557 -10.98 -17.91 4.78
C VAL A 557 -10.70 -16.57 4.12
N PHE A 558 -11.06 -15.48 4.79
CA PHE A 558 -10.82 -14.13 4.30
C PHE A 558 -9.52 -13.57 4.87
N SER A 559 -8.77 -12.85 4.05
CA SER A 559 -7.80 -11.88 4.53
C SER A 559 -8.52 -10.68 5.19
N LEU A 560 -7.80 -9.83 5.90
CA LEU A 560 -8.40 -8.63 6.50
C LEU A 560 -9.04 -7.73 5.46
N GLU A 561 -8.36 -7.50 4.34
CA GLU A 561 -8.88 -6.69 3.23
C GLU A 561 -10.18 -7.27 2.67
N GLU A 562 -10.17 -8.55 2.35
CA GLU A 562 -11.36 -9.24 1.84
C GLU A 562 -12.52 -9.19 2.83
N ALA A 563 -12.27 -9.34 4.12
CA ALA A 563 -13.31 -9.22 5.14
C ALA A 563 -13.91 -7.81 5.22
N LEU A 564 -13.06 -6.76 5.15
CA LEU A 564 -13.49 -5.36 5.15
C LEU A 564 -14.33 -5.02 3.91
N GLU A 565 -13.96 -5.57 2.76
CA GLU A 565 -14.70 -5.38 1.51
C GLU A 565 -16.00 -6.18 1.46
N TYR A 566 -16.06 -7.32 2.17
CA TYR A 566 -17.17 -8.25 2.18
C TYR A 566 -18.32 -7.82 3.08
N ILE A 567 -18.06 -7.22 4.26
CA ILE A 567 -19.09 -6.86 5.24
C ILE A 567 -20.11 -5.86 4.69
N LYS A 568 -21.35 -5.93 5.22
CA LYS A 568 -22.42 -4.97 4.95
C LYS A 568 -22.41 -3.81 5.95
N ASN A 569 -23.20 -2.78 5.68
CA ASN A 569 -23.33 -1.60 6.56
C ASN A 569 -23.82 -1.92 7.99
N ASP A 570 -24.48 -3.06 8.18
CA ASP A 570 -24.97 -3.56 9.46
C ASP A 570 -24.03 -4.58 10.13
N GLU A 571 -22.80 -4.68 9.62
CA GLU A 571 -21.77 -5.63 10.07
C GLU A 571 -20.48 -4.92 10.46
N TYR A 572 -19.74 -5.52 11.40
CA TYR A 572 -18.38 -5.16 11.78
C TYR A 572 -17.42 -6.33 11.56
N VAL A 573 -16.16 -6.01 11.34
CA VAL A 573 -15.05 -6.96 11.50
C VAL A 573 -14.44 -6.75 12.90
N GLU A 574 -14.54 -7.75 13.74
CA GLU A 574 -13.81 -7.84 15.01
C GLU A 574 -12.39 -8.32 14.73
N VAL A 575 -11.41 -7.51 15.09
CA VAL A 575 -9.99 -7.77 14.87
C VAL A 575 -9.31 -7.94 16.22
N THR A 576 -8.67 -9.09 16.42
CA THR A 576 -7.91 -9.42 17.61
C THR A 576 -6.55 -9.98 17.23
N PRO A 577 -5.56 -10.05 18.12
CA PRO A 577 -4.25 -10.61 17.80
C PRO A 577 -4.27 -12.03 17.21
N LYS A 578 -5.25 -12.84 17.58
CA LYS A 578 -5.34 -14.25 17.18
C LYS A 578 -6.44 -14.56 16.18
N SER A 579 -7.48 -13.74 16.14
CA SER A 579 -8.70 -14.05 15.38
C SER A 579 -9.23 -12.82 14.65
N MET A 580 -9.90 -13.08 13.56
CA MET A 580 -10.70 -12.12 12.81
C MET A 580 -12.10 -12.70 12.64
N ARG A 581 -13.12 -11.96 13.07
CA ARG A 581 -14.50 -12.45 13.04
C ARG A 581 -15.40 -11.35 12.47
N MET A 582 -16.30 -11.72 11.58
CA MET A 582 -17.37 -10.84 11.13
C MET A 582 -18.57 -10.99 12.06
N ARG A 583 -19.26 -9.89 12.35
CA ARG A 583 -20.42 -9.90 13.25
C ARG A 583 -21.47 -8.87 12.84
N LYS A 584 -22.71 -9.07 13.27
CA LYS A 584 -23.72 -8.03 13.17
C LYS A 584 -23.45 -6.91 14.22
N ILE A 585 -23.76 -5.66 13.86
CA ILE A 585 -23.66 -4.52 14.78
C ILE A 585 -24.59 -4.78 15.99
N ILE A 586 -25.84 -5.13 15.72
CA ILE A 586 -26.80 -5.52 16.75
C ILE A 586 -26.76 -7.05 16.88
N LEU A 587 -26.21 -7.56 17.97
CA LEU A 587 -26.05 -9.01 18.19
C LEU A 587 -27.38 -9.72 18.42
N ASN A 588 -28.32 -9.07 19.09
CA ASN A 588 -29.63 -9.66 19.42
C ASN A 588 -30.54 -9.71 18.19
N GLU A 589 -31.06 -10.91 17.85
CA GLU A 589 -31.92 -11.11 16.68
C GLU A 589 -33.24 -10.30 16.76
N LEU A 590 -33.86 -10.24 17.94
CA LEU A 590 -35.14 -9.52 18.11
C LEU A 590 -34.96 -8.03 17.92
N GLU A 591 -33.84 -7.47 18.40
CA GLU A 591 -33.48 -6.06 18.22
C GLU A 591 -33.16 -5.75 16.77
N ARG A 592 -32.44 -6.62 16.05
CA ARG A 592 -32.23 -6.49 14.59
C ARG A 592 -33.54 -6.41 13.84
N LYS A 593 -34.48 -7.34 14.13
CA LYS A 593 -35.81 -7.36 13.50
C LYS A 593 -36.65 -6.12 13.81
N ARG A 594 -36.43 -5.46 14.95
CA ARG A 594 -37.09 -4.19 15.30
C ARG A 594 -36.46 -3.01 14.58
N ALA A 595 -35.14 -2.99 14.46
CA ALA A 595 -34.39 -1.94 13.77
C ALA A 595 -34.59 -1.96 12.25
N SER A 596 -34.97 -3.11 11.66
CA SER A 596 -35.24 -3.26 10.21
C SER A 596 -36.69 -2.96 9.82
N LYS A 597 -37.59 -2.66 10.77
CA LYS A 597 -38.97 -2.18 10.56
C LYS A 597 -39.05 -0.66 10.58
#